data_3052815562134676398e4ac8efb8fd9b
#
_entry.id   3052815562134676398e4ac8efb8fd9b
#
_cell.length_a   1.000
_cell.length_b   1.000
_cell.length_c   1.000
_cell.angle_alpha   90.00
_cell.angle_beta   90.00
_cell.angle_gamma   90.00
#
_symmetry.space_group_name_H-M   'P 1'
#
loop_
_entity.id
_entity.type
_entity.pdbx_description
1 polymer ?
#
loop_
_entity_poly.entity_id
_entity_poly.type
_entity_poly.pdbx_seq_one_letter_code
_entity_poly.pdbx_strand_id
1 'polypeptide(L)'
;MHLFWCMRKKYLLLFFLFGLCPILFSQSMDTAKPARKLTFYANWGYNRWAFTKSDIHFVNNGNTDVANPTHSSYDFTIYKAVAHDRPDFGRIAGKWSDVMNITVPQFSARIGFYLNNKNDEGWEINYDHAKYVVDDGQKVHIKGTILGQQVDKDTVLQAPFFHFEHTDGANFWQLNYIKRWKLCTNKSGKNKLGWILKPGAGVVLPRTDCTLFGNRLNNRWHVAGFVAGVETGLRAELFSHLCIEFTAKAAYADYLWCYL
;
A
#
# COMPACT_ATOMS: atom_id res chain seq x y z
N MET A 1 -4.15 -2.92 -25.93
CA MET A 1 -3.31 -3.12 -24.72
C MET A 1 -2.66 -1.78 -24.46
N HIS A 2 -3.23 -1.02 -23.53
CA HIS A 2 -2.81 0.35 -23.25
C HIS A 2 -1.88 0.33 -22.05
N LEU A 3 -0.66 0.82 -22.19
CA LEU A 3 0.35 0.91 -21.13
C LEU A 3 0.36 2.33 -20.57
N PHE A 4 0.17 2.47 -19.27
CA PHE A 4 0.41 3.70 -18.54
C PHE A 4 1.74 3.63 -17.80
N TRP A 5 2.52 4.67 -17.93
CA TRP A 5 3.75 4.87 -17.18
C TRP A 5 3.50 5.93 -16.11
N CYS A 6 3.49 5.55 -14.86
CA CYS A 6 3.31 6.47 -13.76
C CYS A 6 4.65 6.71 -13.08
N MET A 7 5.11 7.94 -13.15
CA MET A 7 6.10 8.64 -12.32
C MET A 7 7.58 8.24 -12.38
N ARG A 8 8.39 9.15 -12.92
CA ARG A 8 9.78 9.32 -12.51
C ARG A 8 9.93 10.56 -11.64
N LYS A 9 10.21 10.40 -10.35
CA LYS A 9 10.99 11.38 -9.58
C LYS A 9 12.30 10.73 -9.17
N LYS A 10 13.41 11.35 -9.56
CA LYS A 10 14.75 11.05 -9.06
C LYS A 10 14.79 11.45 -7.59
N TYR A 11 14.75 10.51 -6.69
CA TYR A 11 15.19 10.67 -5.31
C TYR A 11 16.26 9.65 -5.00
N LEU A 12 17.29 10.15 -4.33
CA LEU A 12 18.50 9.50 -3.88
C LEU A 12 18.20 8.11 -3.30
N LEU A 13 18.56 7.06 -4.04
CA LEU A 13 18.53 5.69 -3.58
C LEU A 13 19.73 5.51 -2.65
N LEU A 14 19.50 5.52 -1.35
CA LEU A 14 20.47 4.98 -0.41
C LEU A 14 20.39 3.45 -0.50
N PHE A 15 21.26 2.89 -1.31
CA PHE A 15 21.51 1.45 -1.30
C PHE A 15 22.22 1.09 0.00
N PHE A 16 21.52 0.49 0.94
CA PHE A 16 22.16 -0.34 1.96
C PHE A 16 22.51 -1.67 1.32
N LEU A 17 23.77 -1.78 0.91
CA LEU A 17 24.42 -3.05 0.62
C LEU A 17 24.43 -3.88 1.92
N PHE A 18 23.54 -4.85 2.02
CA PHE A 18 23.69 -5.93 2.98
C PHE A 18 24.88 -6.78 2.54
N GLY A 19 26.04 -6.49 3.11
CA GLY A 19 27.19 -7.36 3.04
C GLY A 19 26.82 -8.73 3.62
N LEU A 20 26.82 -9.77 2.80
CA LEU A 20 26.84 -11.16 3.23
C LEU A 20 28.14 -11.39 4.02
N CYS A 21 28.04 -11.34 5.35
CA CYS A 21 29.10 -11.79 6.23
C CYS A 21 29.02 -13.31 6.30
N PRO A 22 30.04 -14.08 5.84
CA PRO A 22 30.06 -15.52 6.01
C PRO A 22 30.24 -15.82 7.50
N ILE A 23 29.21 -16.35 8.12
CA ILE A 23 29.28 -16.87 9.48
C ILE A 23 30.06 -18.18 9.42
N LEU A 24 31.30 -18.13 9.83
CA LEU A 24 32.14 -19.33 10.12
C LEU A 24 31.42 -20.09 11.27
N PHE A 25 30.90 -21.27 10.94
CA PHE A 25 30.43 -22.22 11.93
C PHE A 25 31.61 -22.80 12.69
N SER A 26 31.82 -22.32 13.91
CA SER A 26 32.62 -23.06 14.89
C SER A 26 31.66 -24.08 15.54
N GLN A 27 31.92 -25.36 15.28
CA GLN A 27 31.29 -26.46 16.00
C GLN A 27 31.87 -26.53 17.40
N SER A 28 31.11 -26.12 18.40
CA SER A 28 31.34 -26.51 19.78
C SER A 28 30.23 -27.46 20.19
N MET A 29 30.66 -28.60 20.76
CA MET A 29 29.81 -29.72 21.17
C MET A 29 28.75 -29.33 22.21
N ASP A 30 27.56 -29.84 21.98
CA ASP A 30 26.48 -30.26 22.86
C ASP A 30 26.27 -29.60 24.23
N THR A 31 25.36 -28.63 24.22
CA THR A 31 24.23 -28.61 25.13
C THR A 31 22.98 -28.50 24.27
N ALA A 32 22.05 -29.44 24.40
CA ALA A 32 20.81 -29.48 23.62
C ALA A 32 20.08 -28.13 23.76
N LYS A 33 20.20 -27.27 22.71
CA LYS A 33 19.46 -26.01 22.67
C LYS A 33 17.95 -26.35 22.69
N PRO A 34 17.17 -25.70 23.56
CA PRO A 34 15.74 -25.95 23.58
C PRO A 34 15.18 -25.73 22.17
N ALA A 35 14.37 -26.67 21.69
CA ALA A 35 13.78 -26.63 20.36
C ALA A 35 13.16 -25.26 20.10
N ARG A 36 13.52 -24.61 18.97
CA ARG A 36 12.93 -23.33 18.57
C ARG A 36 11.45 -23.54 18.31
N LYS A 37 10.62 -22.90 19.11
CA LYS A 37 9.17 -22.94 18.94
C LYS A 37 8.76 -21.77 18.05
N LEU A 38 8.20 -22.07 16.87
CA LEU A 38 7.54 -21.07 16.04
C LEU A 38 6.18 -20.73 16.66
N THR A 39 5.89 -19.45 16.76
CA THR A 39 4.57 -18.97 17.21
C THR A 39 3.91 -18.23 16.06
N PHE A 40 2.82 -18.79 15.53
CA PHE A 40 2.04 -18.17 14.47
C PHE A 40 0.98 -17.24 15.06
N TYR A 41 0.62 -16.21 14.30
CA TYR A 41 -0.49 -15.34 14.61
C TYR A 41 -1.16 -14.85 13.33
N ALA A 42 -2.43 -14.46 13.47
CA ALA A 42 -3.17 -13.72 12.48
C ALA A 42 -3.69 -12.44 13.13
N ASN A 43 -3.74 -11.36 12.37
CA ASN A 43 -4.27 -10.09 12.82
C ASN A 43 -5.17 -9.51 11.73
N TRP A 44 -6.25 -8.89 12.13
CA TRP A 44 -7.16 -8.15 11.28
C TRP A 44 -7.52 -6.85 11.95
N GLY A 45 -7.65 -5.77 11.18
CA GLY A 45 -7.97 -4.47 11.73
C GLY A 45 -8.37 -3.47 10.66
N TYR A 46 -8.76 -2.29 11.11
CA TYR A 46 -9.05 -1.16 10.23
C TYR A 46 -7.82 -0.29 10.05
N ASN A 47 -7.72 0.34 8.89
CA ASN A 47 -6.67 1.31 8.59
C ASN A 47 -7.25 2.61 8.02
N ARG A 48 -6.46 3.67 8.04
CA ARG A 48 -6.70 4.95 7.39
C ARG A 48 -5.40 5.42 6.76
N TRP A 49 -5.52 6.04 5.59
CA TRP A 49 -4.37 6.51 4.84
C TRP A 49 -4.43 8.02 4.59
N ALA A 50 -3.28 8.65 4.55
CA ALA A 50 -3.09 9.99 4.03
C ALA A 50 -2.05 9.92 2.91
N PHE A 51 -2.34 10.57 1.80
CA PHE A 51 -1.48 10.54 0.61
C PHE A 51 -0.78 11.86 0.42
N THR A 52 0.48 11.82 0.00
CA THR A 52 1.17 13.00 -0.50
C THR A 52 0.69 13.32 -1.90
N LYS A 53 0.90 14.57 -2.35
CA LYS A 53 0.61 14.94 -3.75
C LYS A 53 1.39 14.06 -4.70
N SER A 54 0.73 13.59 -5.76
CA SER A 54 1.27 12.68 -6.75
C SER A 54 1.29 13.32 -8.13
N ASP A 55 2.32 13.02 -8.91
CA ASP A 55 2.31 13.29 -10.34
C ASP A 55 1.77 12.03 -11.04
N ILE A 56 0.82 12.18 -11.94
CA ILE A 56 0.16 11.06 -12.64
C ILE A 56 0.41 11.23 -14.13
N HIS A 57 1.06 10.25 -14.74
CA HIS A 57 1.42 10.27 -16.16
C HIS A 57 0.51 9.33 -16.94
N PHE A 58 -0.10 9.84 -17.99
CA PHE A 58 -1.00 9.13 -18.89
C PHE A 58 -0.39 9.00 -20.26
N VAL A 59 -0.29 7.77 -20.76
CA VAL A 59 0.23 7.47 -22.10
C VAL A 59 -0.74 6.57 -22.84
N ASN A 60 -1.10 6.95 -24.05
CA ASN A 60 -1.79 6.10 -25.00
C ASN A 60 -1.26 6.35 -26.40
N ASN A 61 -0.64 5.35 -27.00
CA ASN A 61 -0.09 5.39 -28.35
C ASN A 61 -1.17 5.10 -29.44
N GLY A 62 -2.45 5.29 -29.10
CA GLY A 62 -3.56 5.10 -30.02
C GLY A 62 -3.55 6.08 -31.19
N ASN A 63 -4.54 5.95 -32.08
CA ASN A 63 -4.68 6.81 -33.24
C ASN A 63 -5.08 8.24 -32.83
N THR A 64 -4.68 9.25 -33.61
CA THR A 64 -5.08 10.66 -33.46
C THR A 64 -6.51 10.95 -33.92
N ASP A 65 -7.32 9.92 -34.17
CA ASP A 65 -8.69 10.06 -34.68
C ASP A 65 -9.61 10.65 -33.60
N VAL A 66 -9.96 11.92 -33.77
CA VAL A 66 -10.85 12.68 -32.90
C VAL A 66 -12.26 12.12 -32.85
N ALA A 67 -12.68 11.40 -33.91
CA ALA A 67 -14.00 10.79 -33.99
C ALA A 67 -14.17 9.55 -33.11
N ASN A 68 -13.06 8.97 -32.62
CA ASN A 68 -13.08 7.84 -31.71
C ASN A 68 -12.18 8.09 -30.49
N PRO A 69 -12.69 8.76 -29.45
CA PRO A 69 -11.91 9.17 -28.28
C PRO A 69 -11.30 7.99 -27.48
N THR A 70 -11.80 6.76 -27.65
CA THR A 70 -11.21 5.55 -27.04
C THR A 70 -9.85 5.20 -27.65
N HIS A 71 -9.54 5.73 -28.83
CA HIS A 71 -8.28 5.53 -29.55
C HIS A 71 -7.43 6.80 -29.61
N SER A 72 -7.76 7.82 -28.82
CA SER A 72 -7.03 9.09 -28.79
C SER A 72 -5.59 8.89 -28.35
N SER A 73 -4.64 9.48 -29.09
CA SER A 73 -3.23 9.50 -28.71
C SER A 73 -3.02 10.59 -27.65
N TYR A 74 -2.40 10.25 -26.55
CA TYR A 74 -1.98 11.20 -25.53
C TYR A 74 -0.74 10.71 -24.78
N ASP A 75 0.07 11.66 -24.35
CA ASP A 75 1.24 11.50 -23.51
C ASP A 75 1.39 12.76 -22.67
N PHE A 76 0.77 12.78 -21.49
CA PHE A 76 0.78 13.96 -20.62
C PHE A 76 0.84 13.60 -19.16
N THR A 77 1.31 14.53 -18.35
CA THR A 77 1.43 14.40 -16.89
C THR A 77 0.53 15.42 -16.20
N ILE A 78 -0.21 14.96 -15.21
CA ILE A 78 -0.89 15.79 -14.21
C ILE A 78 0.06 15.94 -13.03
N TYR A 79 0.40 17.17 -12.66
CA TYR A 79 1.35 17.45 -11.60
C TYR A 79 0.66 17.75 -10.27
N LYS A 80 1.20 17.19 -9.19
CA LYS A 80 0.82 17.47 -7.80
C LYS A 80 -0.67 17.25 -7.50
N ALA A 81 -1.29 16.26 -8.12
CA ALA A 81 -2.65 15.86 -7.81
C ALA A 81 -2.79 15.52 -6.33
N VAL A 82 -3.83 16.05 -5.71
CA VAL A 82 -4.23 15.72 -4.33
C VAL A 82 -5.20 14.55 -4.39
N ALA A 83 -5.00 13.58 -3.52
CA ALA A 83 -5.89 12.45 -3.37
C ALA A 83 -6.16 12.20 -1.88
N HIS A 84 -7.36 11.70 -1.59
CA HIS A 84 -7.78 11.36 -0.24
C HIS A 84 -8.19 9.90 -0.13
N ASP A 85 -8.00 9.38 1.07
CA ASP A 85 -8.53 8.09 1.49
C ASP A 85 -10.04 8.24 1.77
N ARG A 86 -10.87 7.45 1.08
CA ARG A 86 -12.32 7.51 1.21
C ARG A 86 -12.91 6.17 1.67
N PRO A 87 -12.62 5.72 2.91
CA PRO A 87 -13.23 4.51 3.45
C PRO A 87 -14.73 4.70 3.66
N ASP A 88 -15.49 3.64 3.40
CA ASP A 88 -16.96 3.68 3.47
C ASP A 88 -17.46 3.27 4.86
N PHE A 89 -17.15 4.08 5.88
CA PHE A 89 -17.62 3.83 7.24
C PHE A 89 -19.14 4.02 7.40
N GLY A 90 -19.80 4.73 6.48
CA GLY A 90 -21.24 4.95 6.50
C GLY A 90 -22.06 3.65 6.35
N ARG A 91 -21.49 2.62 5.75
CA ARG A 91 -22.15 1.31 5.60
C ARG A 91 -22.19 0.48 6.89
N ILE A 92 -21.43 0.82 7.91
CA ILE A 92 -21.44 0.11 9.21
C ILE A 92 -22.57 0.62 10.12
N ALA A 93 -23.14 1.78 9.85
CA ALA A 93 -24.00 2.48 10.79
C ALA A 93 -25.49 2.04 10.80
N GLY A 94 -25.91 1.09 9.98
CA GLY A 94 -27.35 0.88 9.76
C GLY A 94 -27.96 -0.43 10.26
N LYS A 95 -27.26 -1.57 10.19
CA LYS A 95 -27.83 -2.88 10.54
C LYS A 95 -26.75 -3.83 11.09
N TRP A 96 -27.14 -4.74 11.99
CA TRP A 96 -26.26 -5.81 12.51
C TRP A 96 -25.66 -6.69 11.39
N SER A 97 -26.36 -6.84 10.25
CA SER A 97 -25.84 -7.52 9.08
C SER A 97 -24.60 -6.84 8.48
N ASP A 98 -24.48 -5.54 8.64
CA ASP A 98 -23.40 -4.75 8.07
C ASP A 98 -22.11 -4.86 8.89
N VAL A 99 -22.23 -5.22 10.17
CA VAL A 99 -21.09 -5.54 11.05
C VAL A 99 -20.35 -6.81 10.57
N MET A 100 -21.05 -7.71 9.88
CA MET A 100 -20.46 -8.91 9.29
C MET A 100 -19.69 -8.61 7.99
N ASN A 101 -19.88 -7.43 7.39
CA ASN A 101 -19.07 -6.96 6.27
C ASN A 101 -17.74 -6.41 6.76
N ILE A 102 -16.92 -7.27 7.36
CA ILE A 102 -15.63 -6.91 7.95
C ILE A 102 -14.61 -6.34 6.96
N THR A 103 -14.87 -6.43 5.66
CA THR A 103 -14.03 -5.86 4.59
C THR A 103 -14.40 -4.44 4.22
N VAL A 104 -15.55 -3.95 4.72
CA VAL A 104 -16.01 -2.58 4.57
C VAL A 104 -15.96 -1.93 5.95
N PRO A 105 -15.35 -0.79 6.09
CA PRO A 105 -15.02 0.26 5.14
C PRO A 105 -13.65 0.15 4.49
N GLN A 106 -12.66 -0.39 5.20
CA GLN A 106 -11.27 -0.50 4.78
C GLN A 106 -10.50 -1.27 5.85
N PHE A 107 -9.66 -2.22 5.45
CA PHE A 107 -9.06 -3.15 6.40
C PHE A 107 -7.59 -3.46 6.10
N SER A 108 -6.92 -3.99 7.12
CA SER A 108 -5.65 -4.69 6.98
C SER A 108 -5.78 -6.12 7.51
N ALA A 109 -5.11 -7.04 6.84
CA ALA A 109 -5.01 -8.43 7.27
C ALA A 109 -3.54 -8.84 7.32
N ARG A 110 -3.16 -9.57 8.36
CA ARG A 110 -1.78 -9.97 8.58
C ARG A 110 -1.70 -11.41 9.04
N ILE A 111 -0.72 -12.13 8.51
CA ILE A 111 -0.37 -13.47 8.97
C ILE A 111 1.14 -13.47 9.18
N GLY A 112 1.58 -13.87 10.36
CA GLY A 112 2.99 -13.86 10.71
C GLY A 112 3.39 -14.96 11.66
N PHE A 113 4.69 -15.06 11.87
CA PHE A 113 5.27 -15.99 12.83
C PHE A 113 6.50 -15.40 13.48
N TYR A 114 6.72 -15.77 14.72
CA TYR A 114 7.93 -15.46 15.47
C TYR A 114 8.92 -16.61 15.37
N LEU A 115 10.20 -16.27 15.22
CA LEU A 115 11.30 -17.22 15.00
C LEU A 115 11.86 -17.80 16.30
N ASN A 116 11.50 -17.23 17.44
CA ASN A 116 12.10 -17.60 18.71
C ASN A 116 11.07 -17.65 19.85
N ASN A 117 11.47 -18.30 20.93
CA ASN A 117 10.63 -18.47 22.13
C ASN A 117 10.31 -17.17 22.87
N LYS A 118 11.03 -16.08 22.57
CA LYS A 118 10.79 -14.75 23.16
C LYS A 118 9.70 -13.98 22.41
N ASN A 119 9.34 -14.44 21.20
CA ASN A 119 8.41 -13.77 20.29
C ASN A 119 8.80 -12.29 20.06
N ASP A 120 10.08 -12.05 19.80
CA ASP A 120 10.62 -10.71 19.57
C ASP A 120 11.15 -10.47 18.15
N GLU A 121 11.28 -11.53 17.35
CA GLU A 121 11.69 -11.46 15.95
C GLU A 121 10.87 -12.40 15.09
N GLY A 122 10.48 -11.95 13.90
CA GLY A 122 9.64 -12.75 13.02
C GLY A 122 9.44 -12.14 11.64
N TRP A 123 8.53 -12.77 10.92
CA TRP A 123 8.10 -12.33 9.59
C TRP A 123 6.58 -12.29 9.51
N GLU A 124 6.07 -11.39 8.70
CA GLU A 124 4.65 -11.16 8.51
C GLU A 124 4.36 -10.86 7.06
N ILE A 125 3.37 -11.51 6.48
CA ILE A 125 2.73 -11.08 5.25
C ILE A 125 1.61 -10.14 5.65
N ASN A 126 1.65 -8.91 5.11
CA ASN A 126 0.69 -7.87 5.36
C ASN A 126 -0.08 -7.55 4.08
N TYR A 127 -1.37 -7.44 4.20
CA TYR A 127 -2.28 -6.92 3.19
C TYR A 127 -2.96 -5.67 3.74
N ASP A 128 -2.80 -4.53 3.07
CA ASP A 128 -3.50 -3.30 3.37
C ASP A 128 -4.41 -2.93 2.20
N HIS A 129 -5.70 -2.88 2.47
CA HIS A 129 -6.67 -2.30 1.56
C HIS A 129 -6.74 -0.79 1.80
N ALA A 130 -6.39 0.01 0.80
CA ALA A 130 -6.43 1.47 0.83
C ALA A 130 -7.29 1.99 -0.33
N LYS A 131 -7.97 3.12 -0.14
CA LYS A 131 -8.77 3.76 -1.18
C LYS A 131 -8.13 5.09 -1.57
N TYR A 132 -7.53 5.12 -2.76
CA TYR A 132 -6.91 6.32 -3.30
C TYR A 132 -7.87 6.97 -4.29
N VAL A 133 -8.38 8.15 -3.95
CA VAL A 133 -9.31 8.91 -4.79
C VAL A 133 -8.75 10.29 -5.04
N VAL A 134 -8.46 10.61 -6.30
CA VAL A 134 -8.05 11.96 -6.70
C VAL A 134 -9.24 12.90 -6.56
N ASP A 135 -9.04 14.05 -5.93
CA ASP A 135 -10.12 15.00 -5.68
C ASP A 135 -10.59 15.67 -6.96
N ASP A 136 -11.89 15.59 -7.21
CA ASP A 136 -12.53 16.34 -8.28
C ASP A 136 -12.58 17.86 -7.95
N GLY A 137 -12.56 18.69 -8.97
CA GLY A 137 -12.64 20.15 -8.83
C GLY A 137 -11.32 20.83 -8.45
N GLN A 138 -10.24 20.09 -8.24
CA GLN A 138 -8.93 20.70 -7.95
C GLN A 138 -8.28 21.29 -9.21
N LYS A 139 -7.57 22.41 -9.03
CA LYS A 139 -6.75 23.02 -10.08
C LYS A 139 -5.36 22.41 -10.06
N VAL A 140 -4.91 21.91 -11.20
CA VAL A 140 -3.61 21.26 -11.39
C VAL A 140 -2.93 21.79 -12.64
N HIS A 141 -1.63 21.59 -12.72
CA HIS A 141 -0.86 21.84 -13.94
C HIS A 141 -0.77 20.56 -14.76
N ILE A 142 -1.03 20.64 -16.06
CA ILE A 142 -0.86 19.55 -17.01
C ILE A 142 0.16 19.92 -18.07
N LYS A 143 1.01 18.94 -18.46
CA LYS A 143 2.02 19.15 -19.50
C LYS A 143 2.23 17.88 -20.32
N GLY A 144 2.34 18.03 -21.60
CA GLY A 144 2.60 16.95 -22.55
C GLY A 144 1.88 17.13 -23.87
N THR A 145 1.40 16.02 -24.45
CA THR A 145 0.71 16.01 -25.75
C THR A 145 -0.67 15.38 -25.58
N ILE A 146 -1.71 16.02 -26.09
CA ILE A 146 -3.08 15.49 -26.13
C ILE A 146 -3.59 15.68 -27.56
N LEU A 147 -4.00 14.57 -28.22
CA LEU A 147 -4.48 14.56 -29.61
C LEU A 147 -3.50 15.25 -30.60
N GLY A 148 -2.20 15.01 -30.43
CA GLY A 148 -1.15 15.61 -31.25
C GLY A 148 -0.83 17.08 -30.94
N GLN A 149 -1.54 17.71 -30.01
CA GLN A 149 -1.29 19.10 -29.63
C GLN A 149 -0.50 19.17 -28.32
N GLN A 150 0.50 20.05 -28.28
CA GLN A 150 1.26 20.34 -27.07
C GLN A 150 0.37 21.11 -26.09
N VAL A 151 0.36 20.64 -24.84
CA VAL A 151 -0.34 21.27 -23.73
C VAL A 151 0.65 21.58 -22.61
N ASP A 152 0.58 22.79 -22.06
CA ASP A 152 1.36 23.24 -20.91
C ASP A 152 0.52 24.32 -20.21
N LYS A 153 -0.43 23.89 -19.36
CA LYS A 153 -1.43 24.79 -18.78
C LYS A 153 -2.01 24.27 -17.47
N ASP A 154 -2.60 25.19 -16.73
CA ASP A 154 -3.45 24.84 -15.60
C ASP A 154 -4.85 24.42 -16.06
N THR A 155 -5.39 23.40 -15.41
CA THR A 155 -6.75 22.89 -15.69
C THR A 155 -7.44 22.44 -14.40
N VAL A 156 -8.74 22.29 -14.47
CA VAL A 156 -9.53 21.73 -13.35
C VAL A 156 -9.81 20.26 -13.65
N LEU A 157 -9.52 19.41 -12.67
CA LEU A 157 -9.81 17.98 -12.76
C LEU A 157 -11.28 17.74 -12.44
N GLN A 158 -12.08 17.45 -13.44
CA GLN A 158 -13.50 17.12 -13.28
C GLN A 158 -14.02 16.37 -14.51
N ALA A 159 -15.08 15.58 -14.29
CA ALA A 159 -15.77 14.93 -15.39
C ALA A 159 -16.33 15.98 -16.38
N PRO A 160 -16.37 15.69 -17.71
CA PRO A 160 -15.96 14.44 -18.34
C PRO A 160 -14.45 14.32 -18.63
N PHE A 161 -13.67 15.38 -18.35
CA PHE A 161 -12.24 15.41 -18.69
C PHE A 161 -11.48 14.37 -17.88
N PHE A 162 -11.70 14.31 -16.55
CA PHE A 162 -10.89 13.50 -15.68
C PHE A 162 -11.65 13.05 -14.42
N HIS A 163 -11.49 11.77 -14.08
CA HIS A 163 -11.73 11.20 -12.76
C HIS A 163 -10.79 10.01 -12.58
N PHE A 164 -10.20 9.84 -11.39
CA PHE A 164 -9.23 8.76 -11.16
C PHE A 164 -9.30 8.26 -9.73
N GLU A 165 -9.50 6.96 -9.58
CA GLU A 165 -9.55 6.33 -8.28
C GLU A 165 -9.08 4.88 -8.27
N HIS A 166 -8.64 4.43 -7.10
CA HIS A 166 -8.42 3.04 -6.75
C HIS A 166 -9.36 2.65 -5.59
N THR A 167 -10.68 2.72 -5.79
CA THR A 167 -11.67 2.48 -4.73
C THR A 167 -11.90 1.03 -4.42
N ASP A 168 -11.70 0.14 -5.40
CA ASP A 168 -11.63 -1.31 -5.17
C ASP A 168 -10.28 -1.73 -4.56
N GLY A 169 -9.45 -0.74 -4.25
CA GLY A 169 -8.22 -0.80 -3.48
C GLY A 169 -6.97 -0.47 -4.28
N ALA A 170 -6.17 0.38 -3.66
CA ALA A 170 -4.75 0.53 -3.94
C ALA A 170 -3.97 -0.51 -3.13
N ASN A 171 -4.30 -1.77 -3.24
CA ASN A 171 -3.92 -2.84 -2.31
C ASN A 171 -2.40 -3.02 -2.22
N PHE A 172 -1.90 -3.00 -1.00
CA PHE A 172 -0.48 -3.19 -0.69
C PHE A 172 -0.25 -4.57 -0.09
N TRP A 173 0.54 -5.39 -0.76
CA TRP A 173 1.03 -6.66 -0.26
C TRP A 173 2.49 -6.53 0.11
N GLN A 174 2.83 -6.74 1.39
CA GLN A 174 4.20 -6.57 1.87
C GLN A 174 4.64 -7.77 2.69
N LEU A 175 5.92 -8.11 2.55
CA LEU A 175 6.63 -8.98 3.48
C LEU A 175 7.37 -8.08 4.46
N ASN A 176 7.01 -8.16 5.73
CA ASN A 176 7.59 -7.36 6.80
C ASN A 176 8.50 -8.24 7.67
N TYR A 177 9.65 -7.72 8.03
CA TYR A 177 10.42 -8.22 9.17
C TYR A 177 9.87 -7.59 10.45
N ILE A 178 9.72 -8.36 11.52
CA ILE A 178 9.18 -7.89 12.78
C ILE A 178 10.28 -7.90 13.82
N LYS A 179 10.45 -6.75 14.49
CA LYS A 179 11.19 -6.65 15.72
C LYS A 179 10.28 -6.12 16.82
N ARG A 180 10.34 -6.76 17.99
CA ARG A 180 9.51 -6.42 19.14
C ARG A 180 10.37 -6.26 20.38
N TRP A 181 10.17 -5.18 21.11
CA TRP A 181 10.79 -4.91 22.40
C TRP A 181 9.76 -4.96 23.52
N LYS A 182 10.12 -5.58 24.62
CA LYS A 182 9.26 -5.66 25.81
C LYS A 182 9.27 -4.34 26.54
N LEU A 183 8.10 -3.76 26.75
CA LEU A 183 7.91 -2.56 27.57
C LEU A 183 7.39 -2.92 28.97
N CYS A 184 6.48 -3.91 29.04
CA CYS A 184 5.90 -4.35 30.29
C CYS A 184 5.72 -5.87 30.28
N THR A 185 6.05 -6.52 31.40
CA THR A 185 5.89 -7.96 31.58
C THR A 185 5.01 -8.25 32.78
N ASN A 186 4.35 -9.42 32.79
CA ASN A 186 3.67 -9.91 33.99
C ASN A 186 4.67 -10.54 34.99
N LYS A 187 4.15 -10.95 36.14
CA LYS A 187 4.97 -11.61 37.21
C LYS A 187 5.74 -12.84 36.74
N SER A 188 5.27 -13.53 35.70
CA SER A 188 5.93 -14.70 35.09
C SER A 188 6.88 -14.33 33.93
N GLY A 189 7.20 -13.05 33.73
CA GLY A 189 8.11 -12.56 32.71
C GLY A 189 7.55 -12.59 31.27
N LYS A 190 6.26 -12.91 31.08
CA LYS A 190 5.61 -12.85 29.77
C LYS A 190 5.33 -11.41 29.38
N ASN A 191 5.60 -11.07 28.11
CA ASN A 191 5.36 -9.75 27.57
C ASN A 191 3.85 -9.41 27.60
N LYS A 192 3.49 -8.29 28.19
CA LYS A 192 2.12 -7.77 28.22
C LYS A 192 1.95 -6.57 27.31
N LEU A 193 2.98 -5.74 27.21
CA LEU A 193 3.01 -4.61 26.29
C LEU A 193 4.38 -4.60 25.62
N GLY A 194 4.41 -4.48 24.33
CA GLY A 194 5.62 -4.39 23.53
C GLY A 194 5.54 -3.27 22.51
N TRP A 195 6.67 -2.66 22.24
CA TRP A 195 6.85 -1.83 21.07
C TRP A 195 7.25 -2.70 19.88
N ILE A 196 6.67 -2.44 18.72
CA ILE A 196 6.93 -3.18 17.49
C ILE A 196 7.45 -2.25 16.41
N LEU A 197 8.35 -2.78 15.58
CA LEU A 197 8.87 -2.16 14.37
C LEU A 197 8.83 -3.19 13.25
N LYS A 198 8.26 -2.81 12.11
CA LYS A 198 8.03 -3.70 10.97
C LYS A 198 8.45 -3.00 9.67
N PRO A 199 9.75 -2.98 9.32
CA PRO A 199 10.16 -2.62 7.97
C PRO A 199 9.73 -3.71 6.99
N GLY A 200 9.30 -3.31 5.80
CA GLY A 200 8.87 -4.25 4.78
C GLY A 200 8.79 -3.67 3.38
N ALA A 201 8.71 -4.56 2.43
CA ALA A 201 8.54 -4.21 1.02
C ALA A 201 7.66 -5.25 0.32
N GLY A 202 7.13 -4.87 -0.84
CA GLY A 202 6.26 -5.75 -1.59
C GLY A 202 5.72 -5.11 -2.86
N VAL A 203 4.52 -5.48 -3.23
CA VAL A 203 3.89 -5.08 -4.49
C VAL A 203 2.57 -4.34 -4.26
N VAL A 204 2.20 -3.52 -5.23
CA VAL A 204 0.90 -2.86 -5.29
C VAL A 204 0.01 -3.56 -6.31
N LEU A 205 -1.23 -3.87 -5.92
CA LEU A 205 -2.24 -4.51 -6.78
C LEU A 205 -3.51 -3.64 -6.85
N PRO A 206 -3.51 -2.55 -7.63
CA PRO A 206 -4.69 -1.72 -7.77
C PRO A 206 -5.73 -2.36 -8.69
N ARG A 207 -6.96 -1.90 -8.51
CA ARG A 207 -7.97 -1.88 -9.55
C ARG A 207 -8.32 -0.43 -9.80
N THR A 208 -7.99 0.04 -11.00
CA THR A 208 -8.16 1.45 -11.37
C THR A 208 -9.52 1.67 -12.00
N ASP A 209 -10.24 2.68 -11.54
CA ASP A 209 -11.38 3.27 -12.20
C ASP A 209 -11.00 4.68 -12.62
N CYS A 210 -11.02 4.94 -13.90
CA CYS A 210 -10.60 6.22 -14.46
C CYS A 210 -11.58 6.64 -15.55
N THR A 211 -11.99 7.91 -15.49
CA THR A 211 -12.62 8.58 -16.62
C THR A 211 -11.63 9.55 -17.24
N LEU A 212 -11.37 9.40 -18.52
CA LEU A 212 -10.48 10.29 -19.27
C LEU A 212 -11.14 10.67 -20.60
N PHE A 213 -11.26 11.98 -20.85
CA PHE A 213 -11.93 12.54 -22.05
C PHE A 213 -13.34 11.97 -22.29
N GLY A 214 -14.11 11.75 -21.22
CA GLY A 214 -15.48 11.21 -21.29
C GLY A 214 -15.57 9.68 -21.36
N ASN A 215 -14.46 8.98 -21.51
CA ASN A 215 -14.42 7.52 -21.54
C ASN A 215 -14.08 6.97 -20.17
N ARG A 216 -14.93 6.12 -19.63
CA ARG A 216 -14.68 5.41 -18.38
C ARG A 216 -13.97 4.10 -18.68
N LEU A 217 -12.84 3.92 -18.01
CA LEU A 217 -11.99 2.76 -18.08
C LEU A 217 -11.94 2.13 -16.68
N ASN A 218 -12.37 0.87 -16.57
CA ASN A 218 -12.38 0.14 -15.31
C ASN A 218 -11.58 -1.15 -15.50
N ASN A 219 -10.43 -1.24 -14.84
CA ASN A 219 -9.46 -2.27 -15.14
C ASN A 219 -9.56 -3.48 -14.19
N ARG A 220 -8.79 -4.51 -14.55
CA ARG A 220 -8.62 -5.73 -13.76
C ARG A 220 -7.50 -5.57 -12.76
N TRP A 221 -7.53 -6.36 -11.70
CA TRP A 221 -6.45 -6.50 -10.75
C TRP A 221 -5.15 -6.93 -11.43
N HIS A 222 -4.05 -6.23 -11.15
CA HIS A 222 -2.72 -6.58 -11.65
C HIS A 222 -1.64 -6.02 -10.72
N VAL A 223 -0.44 -6.58 -10.81
CA VAL A 223 0.72 -6.00 -10.12
C VAL A 223 1.14 -4.75 -10.89
N ALA A 224 0.96 -3.58 -10.28
CA ALA A 224 1.21 -2.29 -10.94
C ALA A 224 2.57 -1.68 -10.59
N GLY A 225 3.24 -2.18 -9.55
CA GLY A 225 4.50 -1.64 -9.09
C GLY A 225 4.89 -2.18 -7.72
N PHE A 226 5.65 -1.41 -6.97
CA PHE A 226 6.16 -1.83 -5.69
C PHE A 226 5.78 -0.87 -4.56
N VAL A 227 5.87 -1.38 -3.33
CA VAL A 227 5.70 -0.61 -2.10
C VAL A 227 6.81 -0.97 -1.12
N ALA A 228 7.34 0.02 -0.42
CA ALA A 228 8.27 -0.18 0.67
C ALA A 228 7.92 0.76 1.83
N GLY A 229 8.04 0.29 3.06
CA GLY A 229 7.62 1.09 4.20
C GLY A 229 8.11 0.57 5.53
N VAL A 230 7.79 1.34 6.54
CA VAL A 230 8.06 1.01 7.95
C VAL A 230 6.79 1.24 8.74
N GLU A 231 6.43 0.24 9.53
CA GLU A 231 5.33 0.32 10.48
C GLU A 231 5.89 0.23 11.89
N THR A 232 5.36 1.03 12.81
CA THR A 232 5.74 1.02 14.22
C THR A 232 4.52 1.22 15.10
N GLY A 233 4.55 0.70 16.32
CA GLY A 233 3.43 0.84 17.23
C GLY A 233 3.54 0.00 18.48
N LEU A 234 2.41 -0.16 19.15
CA LEU A 234 2.27 -0.91 20.39
C LEU A 234 1.46 -2.18 20.15
N ARG A 235 1.90 -3.25 20.76
CA ARG A 235 1.17 -4.51 20.84
C ARG A 235 0.93 -4.89 22.29
N ALA A 236 -0.34 -5.01 22.66
CA ALA A 236 -0.78 -5.45 23.98
C ALA A 236 -1.31 -6.90 23.91
N GLU A 237 -0.78 -7.77 24.76
CA GLU A 237 -1.26 -9.14 24.94
C GLU A 237 -2.35 -9.14 26.02
N LEU A 238 -3.60 -9.21 25.61
CA LEU A 238 -4.75 -9.19 26.54
C LEU A 238 -4.89 -10.53 27.27
N PHE A 239 -4.87 -11.62 26.50
CA PHE A 239 -4.96 -12.97 26.99
C PHE A 239 -3.88 -13.86 26.36
N SER A 240 -3.90 -15.16 26.64
CA SER A 240 -2.89 -16.08 26.13
C SER A 240 -2.83 -16.15 24.59
N HIS A 241 -3.95 -15.86 23.94
CA HIS A 241 -4.09 -16.01 22.48
C HIS A 241 -4.71 -14.78 21.80
N LEU A 242 -4.89 -13.68 22.55
CA LEU A 242 -5.48 -12.45 22.02
C LEU A 242 -4.54 -11.27 22.22
N CYS A 243 -4.30 -10.53 21.16
CA CYS A 243 -3.55 -9.27 21.21
C CYS A 243 -4.29 -8.16 20.46
N ILE A 244 -3.96 -6.94 20.81
CA ILE A 244 -4.36 -5.72 20.09
C ILE A 244 -3.08 -5.00 19.67
N GLU A 245 -3.05 -4.54 18.40
CA GLU A 245 -2.00 -3.69 17.88
C GLU A 245 -2.58 -2.32 17.52
N PHE A 246 -1.85 -1.27 17.91
CA PHE A 246 -2.09 0.09 17.46
C PHE A 246 -0.82 0.59 16.79
N THR A 247 -0.89 0.86 15.48
CA THR A 247 0.30 1.11 14.66
C THR A 247 0.15 2.35 13.80
N ALA A 248 1.28 2.96 13.47
CA ALA A 248 1.43 3.96 12.43
C ALA A 248 2.40 3.43 11.38
N LYS A 249 2.09 3.66 10.10
CA LYS A 249 2.87 3.19 8.96
C LYS A 249 3.20 4.36 8.03
N ALA A 250 4.45 4.44 7.61
CA ALA A 250 4.88 5.28 6.51
C ALA A 250 5.35 4.39 5.38
N ALA A 251 4.87 4.62 4.16
CA ALA A 251 5.22 3.83 3.00
C ALA A 251 5.38 4.70 1.75
N TYR A 252 6.27 4.28 0.89
CA TYR A 252 6.41 4.76 -0.48
C TYR A 252 5.89 3.70 -1.42
N ALA A 253 4.94 4.06 -2.28
CA ALA A 253 4.43 3.20 -3.33
C ALA A 253 4.69 3.85 -4.68
N ASP A 254 5.20 3.07 -5.63
CA ASP A 254 5.41 3.51 -7.00
C ASP A 254 4.60 2.61 -7.94
N TYR A 255 3.67 3.24 -8.64
CA TYR A 255 2.83 2.58 -9.65
C TYR A 255 3.52 2.77 -11.00
N LEU A 256 4.28 1.78 -11.41
CA LEU A 256 5.07 1.82 -12.66
C LEU A 256 4.17 1.76 -13.90
N TRP A 257 3.05 1.04 -13.79
CA TRP A 257 2.03 0.95 -14.84
C TRP A 257 0.67 0.57 -14.25
N CYS A 258 -0.33 1.34 -14.59
CA CYS A 258 -1.73 0.98 -14.39
C CYS A 258 -2.35 0.81 -15.78
N TYR A 259 -2.92 -0.35 -16.05
CA TYR A 259 -3.71 -0.50 -17.26
C TYR A 259 -5.05 0.19 -17.07
N LEU A 260 -5.52 0.90 -18.08
CA LEU A 260 -6.86 1.45 -18.17
C LEU A 260 -7.64 0.78 -19.28
#